data_2f2e547f4e0129483b3e59f3bc97cb96
#
_entry.id   2f2e547f4e0129483b3e59f3bc97cb96
#
_cell.length_a   1.000
_cell.length_b   1.000
_cell.length_c   1.000
_cell.angle_alpha   90.00
_cell.angle_beta   90.00
_cell.angle_gamma   90.00
#
_symmetry.space_group_name_H-M   'P 1'
#
loop_
_entity.id
_entity.type
_entity.pdbx_description
1 polymer ?
#
loop_
_entity_poly.entity_id
_entity_poly.type
_entity_poly.pdbx_seq_one_letter_code
_entity_poly.pdbx_strand_id
1 'polypeptide(L)'
;MNLRRTFLIGLMLASLAACTTMTRVDSSNRVETRTSDYSVELPLGWVKFTDSSSGTFITRDGPALNAIFITRQPHDVKLPRTKRTTSADMLPHELAELALAEWKSSDATANLQVISNTPASLGGQPAVRLHIRYKNERGLPIERVMIGMVDAKGRLTLQYEAPGIVYFQRSLPDFEAMAASVRLQ
;
A
#
# COMPACT_ATOMS: atom_id res chain seq x y z
N MET A 1 52.77 22.09 -2.35
CA MET A 1 52.44 20.89 -1.54
C MET A 1 51.21 21.27 -0.71
N ASN A 2 50.08 20.56 -0.82
CA ASN A 2 48.82 20.63 -0.05
C ASN A 2 47.53 21.08 -0.74
N LEU A 3 47.47 21.22 -2.08
CA LEU A 3 46.20 21.49 -2.74
C LEU A 3 45.36 20.22 -3.01
N ARG A 4 45.96 19.03 -3.03
CA ARG A 4 45.31 17.75 -3.30
C ARG A 4 44.59 17.14 -2.07
N ARG A 5 44.97 17.51 -0.85
CA ARG A 5 44.37 17.00 0.39
C ARG A 5 43.07 17.67 0.79
N THR A 6 42.87 18.92 0.40
CA THR A 6 41.68 19.70 0.71
C THR A 6 40.49 19.33 -0.21
N PHE A 7 40.73 18.79 -1.41
CA PHE A 7 39.70 18.39 -2.34
C PHE A 7 39.02 17.05 -2.00
N LEU A 8 39.76 16.17 -1.29
CA LEU A 8 39.25 14.86 -0.87
C LEU A 8 38.34 14.93 0.38
N ILE A 9 38.48 15.95 1.21
CA ILE A 9 37.63 16.13 2.39
C ILE A 9 36.29 16.75 2.04
N GLY A 10 36.22 17.58 0.97
CA GLY A 10 34.98 18.19 0.50
C GLY A 10 34.00 17.21 -0.18
N LEU A 11 34.47 16.08 -0.71
CA LEU A 11 33.65 15.11 -1.42
C LEU A 11 32.98 14.06 -0.49
N MET A 12 33.43 13.96 0.75
CA MET A 12 32.88 12.98 1.73
C MET A 12 31.69 13.51 2.54
N LEU A 13 31.37 14.80 2.45
CA LEU A 13 30.23 15.41 3.17
C LEU A 13 28.93 15.52 2.37
N ALA A 14 28.91 15.10 1.10
CA ALA A 14 27.75 15.24 0.22
C ALA A 14 26.81 14.01 0.19
N SER A 15 27.08 12.96 1.00
CA SER A 15 26.36 11.67 0.89
C SER A 15 25.36 11.37 2.02
N LEU A 16 24.89 12.36 2.77
CA LEU A 16 24.04 12.15 3.96
C LEU A 16 22.67 12.84 3.90
N ALA A 17 22.01 12.90 2.78
CA ALA A 17 20.67 13.49 2.69
C ALA A 17 19.67 12.63 1.91
N ALA A 18 19.64 11.32 2.15
CA ALA A 18 18.44 10.51 1.87
C ALA A 18 17.61 10.40 3.16
N CYS A 19 17.14 11.51 3.70
CA CYS A 19 16.17 11.49 4.78
C CYS A 19 14.82 11.14 4.18
N THR A 20 14.38 9.90 4.31
CA THR A 20 12.97 9.55 4.13
C THR A 20 12.14 10.45 5.04
N THR A 21 11.44 11.41 4.46
CA THR A 21 10.65 12.34 5.24
C THR A 21 9.40 11.64 5.74
N MET A 22 9.25 11.55 7.06
CA MET A 22 8.07 11.00 7.72
C MET A 22 7.21 12.16 8.22
N THR A 23 5.93 12.16 7.86
CA THR A 23 4.99 13.19 8.30
C THR A 23 3.84 12.56 9.06
N ARG A 24 3.56 13.06 10.27
CA ARG A 24 2.38 12.64 11.03
C ARG A 24 1.13 13.19 10.37
N VAL A 25 0.12 12.34 10.22
CA VAL A 25 -1.20 12.73 9.71
C VAL A 25 -1.97 13.46 10.79
N ASP A 26 -2.37 14.70 10.52
CA ASP A 26 -3.22 15.55 11.35
C ASP A 26 -4.36 16.16 10.52
N SER A 27 -5.14 17.07 11.12
CA SER A 27 -6.28 17.69 10.44
C SER A 27 -5.92 18.54 9.23
N SER A 28 -4.68 19.04 9.13
CA SER A 28 -4.22 19.90 8.03
C SER A 28 -3.74 19.13 6.81
N ASN A 29 -3.32 17.87 6.98
CA ASN A 29 -2.70 17.05 5.93
C ASN A 29 -3.36 15.68 5.72
N ARG A 30 -4.58 15.47 6.29
CA ARG A 30 -5.26 14.17 6.20
C ARG A 30 -5.82 13.85 4.81
N VAL A 31 -6.06 14.85 3.96
CA VAL A 31 -6.54 14.60 2.60
C VAL A 31 -5.34 14.37 1.69
N GLU A 32 -5.24 13.15 1.20
CA GLU A 32 -4.25 12.76 0.19
C GLU A 32 -4.90 12.79 -1.18
N THR A 33 -4.35 13.61 -2.08
CA THR A 33 -4.74 13.64 -3.50
C THR A 33 -3.54 13.25 -4.32
N ARG A 34 -3.66 12.19 -5.11
CA ARG A 34 -2.59 11.74 -6.01
C ARG A 34 -3.04 11.75 -7.45
N THR A 35 -2.20 12.34 -8.31
CA THR A 35 -2.33 12.33 -9.78
C THR A 35 -3.65 12.85 -10.32
N SER A 36 -4.41 13.63 -9.55
CA SER A 36 -5.77 14.11 -9.91
C SER A 36 -6.78 12.97 -10.20
N ASP A 37 -6.47 11.72 -9.79
CA ASP A 37 -7.31 10.56 -10.09
C ASP A 37 -8.24 10.18 -8.92
N TYR A 38 -7.78 10.43 -7.70
CA TYR A 38 -8.56 10.19 -6.50
C TYR A 38 -8.09 11.05 -5.33
N SER A 39 -8.96 11.23 -4.36
CA SER A 39 -8.62 11.72 -3.04
C SER A 39 -9.07 10.72 -1.96
N VAL A 40 -8.39 10.73 -0.83
CA VAL A 40 -8.67 9.86 0.32
C VAL A 40 -8.31 10.57 1.62
N GLU A 41 -9.09 10.35 2.67
CA GLU A 41 -8.79 10.86 4.00
C GLU A 41 -7.95 9.87 4.79
N LEU A 42 -6.70 10.22 5.05
CA LEU A 42 -5.79 9.39 5.85
C LEU A 42 -6.21 9.40 7.33
N PRO A 43 -6.06 8.28 8.05
CA PRO A 43 -6.42 8.20 9.45
C PRO A 43 -5.49 9.06 10.32
N LEU A 44 -6.07 9.80 11.27
CA LEU A 44 -5.35 10.71 12.14
C LEU A 44 -4.36 9.96 13.04
N GLY A 45 -3.20 10.58 13.25
CA GLY A 45 -2.15 10.05 14.12
C GLY A 45 -1.26 8.99 13.48
N TRP A 46 -1.58 8.53 12.27
CA TRP A 46 -0.70 7.68 11.47
C TRP A 46 0.48 8.50 10.93
N VAL A 47 1.52 7.81 10.49
CA VAL A 47 2.72 8.42 9.90
C VAL A 47 2.79 8.06 8.42
N LYS A 48 2.85 9.07 7.57
CA LYS A 48 3.02 8.93 6.12
C LYS A 48 4.50 9.01 5.75
N PHE A 49 4.93 8.12 4.87
CA PHE A 49 6.24 8.14 4.24
C PHE A 49 6.14 8.84 2.88
N THR A 50 6.92 9.92 2.70
CA THR A 50 6.80 10.80 1.53
C THR A 50 7.54 10.30 0.29
N ASP A 51 8.47 9.36 0.42
CA ASP A 51 9.31 8.86 -0.69
C ASP A 51 8.73 7.65 -1.46
N SER A 52 7.44 7.38 -1.32
CA SER A 52 6.85 6.31 -2.08
C SER A 52 6.48 6.76 -3.50
N SER A 53 7.38 6.54 -4.45
CA SER A 53 7.11 6.76 -5.89
C SER A 53 5.98 5.86 -6.43
N SER A 54 5.73 4.72 -5.77
CA SER A 54 4.75 3.72 -6.19
C SER A 54 3.36 3.88 -5.57
N GLY A 55 3.18 4.80 -4.61
CA GLY A 55 1.90 4.94 -3.91
C GLY A 55 2.04 5.69 -2.58
N THR A 56 0.99 5.68 -1.78
CA THR A 56 1.00 6.21 -0.41
C THR A 56 1.23 5.05 0.56
N PHE A 57 2.21 5.21 1.44
CA PHE A 57 2.52 4.26 2.50
C PHE A 57 2.36 4.94 3.85
N ILE A 58 1.53 4.38 4.72
CA ILE A 58 1.33 4.87 6.08
C ILE A 58 1.40 3.75 7.11
N THR A 59 1.82 4.08 8.32
CA THR A 59 1.86 3.18 9.47
C THR A 59 1.47 3.94 10.75
N ARG A 60 0.96 3.22 11.75
CA ARG A 60 0.66 3.77 13.06
C ARG A 60 1.73 3.43 14.09
N ASP A 61 2.12 2.16 14.15
CA ASP A 61 3.00 1.61 15.19
C ASP A 61 4.36 1.16 14.63
N GLY A 62 4.61 1.48 13.36
CA GLY A 62 5.79 1.06 12.61
C GLY A 62 5.47 0.02 11.53
N PRO A 63 6.25 0.01 10.43
CA PRO A 63 5.97 -0.81 9.24
C PRO A 63 5.86 -2.32 9.50
N ALA A 64 6.53 -2.82 10.54
CA ALA A 64 6.50 -4.24 10.90
C ALA A 64 5.25 -4.63 11.71
N LEU A 65 4.51 -3.66 12.26
CA LEU A 65 3.36 -3.88 13.13
C LEU A 65 2.03 -3.56 12.46
N ASN A 66 1.99 -2.57 11.59
CA ASN A 66 0.85 -2.31 10.73
C ASN A 66 1.27 -1.42 9.56
N ALA A 67 0.66 -1.64 8.42
CA ALA A 67 0.95 -0.89 7.21
C ALA A 67 -0.29 -0.76 6.34
N ILE A 68 -0.51 0.44 5.82
CA ILE A 68 -1.48 0.68 4.76
C ILE A 68 -0.73 1.15 3.51
N PHE A 69 -1.07 0.53 2.38
CA PHE A 69 -0.57 0.89 1.06
C PHE A 69 -1.74 1.30 0.18
N ILE A 70 -1.61 2.44 -0.49
CA ILE A 70 -2.54 2.89 -1.50
C ILE A 70 -1.75 3.00 -2.81
N THR A 71 -2.14 2.23 -3.81
CA THR A 71 -1.45 2.24 -5.10
C THR A 71 -2.43 2.44 -6.25
N ARG A 72 -2.07 3.34 -7.16
CA ARG A 72 -2.73 3.54 -8.44
C ARG A 72 -1.74 3.16 -9.54
N GLN A 73 -2.05 2.15 -10.33
CA GLN A 73 -1.15 1.61 -11.34
C GLN A 73 -1.86 1.53 -12.70
N PRO A 74 -1.28 2.04 -13.80
CA PRO A 74 -1.77 1.85 -15.16
C PRO A 74 -1.88 0.37 -15.52
N HIS A 75 -2.67 0.05 -16.56
CA HIS A 75 -2.93 -1.31 -16.97
C HIS A 75 -1.67 -2.07 -17.42
N ASP A 76 -0.75 -1.40 -18.11
CA ASP A 76 0.48 -1.97 -18.65
C ASP A 76 1.55 -2.28 -17.59
N VAL A 77 1.39 -1.77 -16.37
CA VAL A 77 2.32 -2.05 -15.27
C VAL A 77 2.13 -3.48 -14.77
N LYS A 78 3.14 -4.30 -15.05
CA LYS A 78 3.18 -5.71 -14.68
C LYS A 78 3.28 -5.91 -13.17
N LEU A 79 2.57 -6.89 -12.67
CA LEU A 79 2.75 -7.37 -11.30
C LEU A 79 4.17 -7.95 -11.13
N PRO A 80 4.82 -7.73 -9.98
CA PRO A 80 6.24 -8.07 -9.81
C PRO A 80 6.59 -9.54 -10.02
N ARG A 81 5.73 -10.47 -9.58
CA ARG A 81 5.98 -11.92 -9.62
C ARG A 81 5.33 -12.60 -10.81
N THR A 82 4.02 -12.49 -10.93
CA THR A 82 3.26 -13.16 -12.00
C THR A 82 3.47 -12.53 -13.37
N LYS A 83 4.04 -11.31 -13.45
CA LYS A 83 4.22 -10.53 -14.67
C LYS A 83 2.91 -10.24 -15.44
N ARG A 84 1.77 -10.50 -14.81
CA ARG A 84 0.44 -10.21 -15.37
C ARG A 84 0.12 -8.73 -15.26
N THR A 85 -0.77 -8.28 -16.12
CA THR A 85 -1.29 -6.90 -16.21
C THR A 85 -2.79 -6.91 -15.92
N THR A 86 -3.39 -5.72 -15.83
CA THR A 86 -4.86 -5.55 -15.80
C THR A 86 -5.37 -5.05 -17.14
N SER A 87 -6.69 -5.11 -17.35
CA SER A 87 -7.38 -4.48 -18.49
C SER A 87 -8.59 -3.68 -17.98
N ALA A 88 -9.07 -2.73 -18.76
CA ALA A 88 -10.15 -1.83 -18.32
C ALA A 88 -11.51 -2.53 -18.12
N ASP A 89 -11.69 -3.69 -18.75
CA ASP A 89 -12.88 -4.55 -18.66
C ASP A 89 -12.77 -5.61 -17.56
N MET A 90 -11.66 -5.66 -16.83
CA MET A 90 -11.45 -6.62 -15.74
C MET A 90 -12.47 -6.43 -14.63
N LEU A 91 -13.14 -7.50 -14.27
CA LEU A 91 -14.16 -7.50 -13.22
C LEU A 91 -13.53 -7.56 -11.83
N PRO A 92 -14.23 -7.09 -10.77
CA PRO A 92 -13.67 -7.09 -9.41
C PRO A 92 -13.19 -8.45 -8.91
N HIS A 93 -13.89 -9.54 -9.24
CA HIS A 93 -13.47 -10.89 -8.84
C HIS A 93 -12.19 -11.35 -9.58
N GLU A 94 -12.00 -10.94 -10.83
CA GLU A 94 -10.77 -11.22 -11.59
C GLU A 94 -9.56 -10.48 -11.01
N LEU A 95 -9.78 -9.24 -10.51
CA LEU A 95 -8.76 -8.51 -9.76
C LEU A 95 -8.37 -9.23 -8.46
N ALA A 96 -9.35 -9.82 -7.75
CA ALA A 96 -9.08 -10.64 -6.56
C ALA A 96 -8.24 -11.89 -6.90
N GLU A 97 -8.59 -12.60 -7.98
CA GLU A 97 -7.82 -13.76 -8.45
C GLU A 97 -6.39 -13.38 -8.85
N LEU A 98 -6.24 -12.24 -9.53
CA LEU A 98 -4.94 -11.69 -9.91
C LEU A 98 -4.07 -11.38 -8.68
N ALA A 99 -4.66 -10.73 -7.66
CA ALA A 99 -3.98 -10.42 -6.40
C ALA A 99 -3.60 -11.70 -5.63
N LEU A 100 -4.50 -12.68 -5.57
CA LEU A 100 -4.23 -13.97 -4.93
C LEU A 100 -3.10 -14.73 -5.64
N ALA A 101 -3.09 -14.76 -6.97
CA ALA A 101 -2.01 -15.37 -7.73
C ALA A 101 -0.66 -14.71 -7.45
N GLU A 102 -0.63 -13.37 -7.40
CA GLU A 102 0.57 -12.60 -7.09
C GLU A 102 1.10 -12.91 -5.68
N TRP A 103 0.22 -12.94 -4.67
CA TRP A 103 0.62 -13.24 -3.30
C TRP A 103 1.03 -14.68 -3.09
N LYS A 104 0.35 -15.65 -3.70
CA LYS A 104 0.73 -17.08 -3.65
C LYS A 104 2.09 -17.35 -4.30
N SER A 105 2.48 -16.52 -5.26
CA SER A 105 3.80 -16.60 -5.91
C SER A 105 4.93 -15.98 -5.10
N SER A 106 4.64 -15.53 -3.85
CA SER A 106 5.61 -14.91 -2.95
C SER A 106 6.06 -15.89 -1.87
N ASP A 107 7.36 -16.10 -1.73
CA ASP A 107 7.94 -16.88 -0.63
C ASP A 107 7.65 -16.25 0.74
N ALA A 108 7.41 -14.93 0.77
CA ALA A 108 7.04 -14.19 1.98
C ALA A 108 5.60 -14.44 2.47
N THR A 109 4.79 -15.25 1.75
CA THR A 109 3.38 -15.51 2.09
C THR A 109 3.11 -17.02 2.20
N ALA A 110 3.72 -17.67 3.18
CA ALA A 110 3.51 -19.09 3.42
C ALA A 110 2.12 -19.38 4.01
N ASN A 111 1.53 -20.54 3.66
CA ASN A 111 0.24 -21.00 4.19
C ASN A 111 -0.91 -19.98 4.01
N LEU A 112 -0.97 -19.34 2.84
CA LEU A 112 -2.00 -18.36 2.53
C LEU A 112 -3.39 -19.01 2.52
N GLN A 113 -4.29 -18.45 3.33
CA GLN A 113 -5.70 -18.81 3.45
C GLN A 113 -6.56 -17.61 3.09
N VAL A 114 -7.59 -17.80 2.26
CA VAL A 114 -8.62 -16.80 1.99
C VAL A 114 -9.64 -16.86 3.12
N ILE A 115 -9.79 -15.77 3.85
CA ILE A 115 -10.79 -15.63 4.93
C ILE A 115 -12.13 -15.17 4.33
N SER A 116 -12.09 -14.18 3.44
CA SER A 116 -13.26 -13.74 2.69
C SER A 116 -12.87 -13.11 1.36
N ASN A 117 -13.76 -13.23 0.37
CA ASN A 117 -13.70 -12.55 -0.91
C ASN A 117 -15.11 -12.09 -1.24
N THR A 118 -15.39 -10.80 -1.10
CA THR A 118 -16.74 -10.25 -1.18
C THR A 118 -16.78 -9.03 -2.08
N PRO A 119 -17.92 -8.78 -2.75
CA PRO A 119 -18.15 -7.51 -3.44
C PRO A 119 -18.00 -6.33 -2.47
N ALA A 120 -17.49 -5.22 -2.98
CA ALA A 120 -17.31 -3.97 -2.27
C ALA A 120 -17.58 -2.78 -3.20
N SER A 121 -17.46 -1.57 -2.67
CA SER A 121 -17.45 -0.33 -3.44
C SER A 121 -16.24 0.50 -3.05
N LEU A 122 -15.62 1.15 -4.02
CA LEU A 122 -14.52 2.08 -3.80
C LEU A 122 -14.75 3.33 -4.65
N GLY A 123 -14.90 4.48 -3.99
CA GLY A 123 -15.23 5.73 -4.69
C GLY A 123 -16.56 5.67 -5.49
N GLY A 124 -17.52 4.85 -5.06
CA GLY A 124 -18.79 4.63 -5.76
C GLY A 124 -18.75 3.63 -6.92
N GLN A 125 -17.58 3.07 -7.24
CA GLN A 125 -17.41 2.07 -8.30
C GLN A 125 -17.40 0.65 -7.74
N PRO A 126 -17.81 -0.36 -8.55
CA PRO A 126 -17.69 -1.77 -8.17
C PRO A 126 -16.24 -2.13 -7.82
N ALA A 127 -16.07 -2.78 -6.68
CA ALA A 127 -14.78 -3.18 -6.16
C ALA A 127 -14.86 -4.58 -5.55
N VAL A 128 -13.71 -5.12 -5.14
CA VAL A 128 -13.62 -6.35 -4.36
C VAL A 128 -12.95 -6.06 -3.03
N ARG A 129 -13.43 -6.72 -1.97
CA ARG A 129 -12.76 -6.78 -0.67
C ARG A 129 -12.26 -8.19 -0.43
N LEU A 130 -10.95 -8.35 -0.43
CA LEU A 130 -10.26 -9.62 -0.24
C LEU A 130 -9.54 -9.62 1.10
N HIS A 131 -9.87 -10.57 1.98
CA HIS A 131 -9.22 -10.77 3.28
C HIS A 131 -8.50 -12.11 3.28
N ILE A 132 -7.22 -12.09 3.59
CA ILE A 132 -6.37 -13.29 3.68
C ILE A 132 -5.63 -13.34 5.00
N ARG A 133 -5.22 -14.54 5.36
CA ARG A 133 -4.25 -14.82 6.43
C ARG A 133 -3.10 -15.63 5.86
N TYR A 134 -1.88 -15.32 6.29
CA TYR A 134 -0.69 -16.05 5.89
C TYR A 134 0.37 -16.02 6.99
N LYS A 135 1.43 -16.81 6.86
CA LYS A 135 2.61 -16.70 7.71
C LYS A 135 3.71 -15.97 6.95
N ASN A 136 4.33 -14.96 7.58
CA ASN A 136 5.51 -14.31 7.00
C ASN A 136 6.76 -15.20 7.13
N GLU A 137 7.90 -14.75 6.62
CA GLU A 137 9.18 -15.46 6.64
C GLU A 137 9.64 -15.87 8.06
N ARG A 138 9.16 -15.16 9.09
CA ARG A 138 9.45 -15.46 10.51
C ARG A 138 8.41 -16.38 11.14
N GLY A 139 7.45 -16.90 10.36
CA GLY A 139 6.35 -17.75 10.85
C GLY A 139 5.25 -16.98 11.59
N LEU A 140 5.30 -15.65 11.65
CA LEU A 140 4.29 -14.82 12.32
C LEU A 140 2.99 -14.80 11.49
N PRO A 141 1.82 -15.09 12.11
CA PRO A 141 0.53 -14.94 11.43
C PRO A 141 0.24 -13.46 11.11
N ILE A 142 0.07 -13.17 9.83
CA ILE A 142 -0.29 -11.85 9.30
C ILE A 142 -1.68 -11.95 8.70
N GLU A 143 -2.50 -10.94 8.91
CA GLU A 143 -3.74 -10.72 8.18
C GLU A 143 -3.59 -9.53 7.24
N ARG A 144 -4.18 -9.66 6.05
CA ARG A 144 -4.19 -8.61 5.03
C ARG A 144 -5.58 -8.46 4.46
N VAL A 145 -6.05 -7.22 4.37
CA VAL A 145 -7.24 -6.85 3.62
C VAL A 145 -6.83 -5.98 2.43
N MET A 146 -7.37 -6.27 1.27
CA MET A 146 -7.31 -5.42 0.09
C MET A 146 -8.73 -5.01 -0.31
N ILE A 147 -8.92 -3.72 -0.59
CA ILE A 147 -10.08 -3.22 -1.34
C ILE A 147 -9.53 -2.68 -2.65
N GLY A 148 -10.04 -3.20 -3.76
CA GLY A 148 -9.49 -2.87 -5.07
C GLY A 148 -10.54 -2.79 -6.16
N MET A 149 -10.28 -1.91 -7.11
CA MET A 149 -11.09 -1.71 -8.32
C MET A 149 -10.20 -1.55 -9.55
N VAL A 150 -10.80 -1.72 -10.71
CA VAL A 150 -10.22 -1.40 -12.01
C VAL A 150 -11.17 -0.45 -12.74
N ASP A 151 -10.60 0.54 -13.43
CA ASP A 151 -11.32 1.47 -14.32
C ASP A 151 -10.48 1.77 -15.56
N ALA A 152 -10.90 2.72 -16.40
CA ALA A 152 -10.19 3.10 -17.62
C ALA A 152 -8.74 3.57 -17.39
N LYS A 153 -8.41 4.07 -16.18
CA LYS A 153 -7.08 4.60 -15.83
C LYS A 153 -6.14 3.54 -15.25
N GLY A 154 -6.64 2.32 -14.93
CA GLY A 154 -5.85 1.24 -14.35
C GLY A 154 -6.47 0.65 -13.09
N ARG A 155 -5.64 0.05 -12.21
CA ARG A 155 -6.07 -0.51 -10.93
C ARG A 155 -5.79 0.45 -9.77
N LEU A 156 -6.77 0.65 -8.91
CA LEU A 156 -6.62 1.31 -7.61
C LEU A 156 -6.77 0.26 -6.52
N THR A 157 -5.77 0.13 -5.66
CA THR A 157 -5.81 -0.82 -4.53
C THR A 157 -5.41 -0.14 -3.23
N LEU A 158 -6.21 -0.38 -2.21
CA LEU A 158 -5.92 -0.06 -0.82
C LEU A 158 -5.66 -1.37 -0.11
N GLN A 159 -4.52 -1.50 0.54
CA GLN A 159 -4.14 -2.72 1.27
C GLN A 159 -3.77 -2.36 2.70
N TYR A 160 -4.28 -3.13 3.65
CA TYR A 160 -3.91 -3.04 5.05
C TYR A 160 -3.37 -4.40 5.50
N GLU A 161 -2.24 -4.40 6.20
CA GLU A 161 -1.69 -5.61 6.79
C GLU A 161 -1.15 -5.38 8.19
N ALA A 162 -1.29 -6.38 9.04
CA ALA A 162 -0.77 -6.39 10.40
C ALA A 162 -0.72 -7.82 10.97
N PRO A 163 0.08 -8.07 12.04
CA PRO A 163 -0.03 -9.28 12.84
C PRO A 163 -1.44 -9.48 13.38
N GLY A 164 -2.00 -10.69 13.18
CA GLY A 164 -3.41 -10.99 13.44
C GLY A 164 -3.84 -10.90 14.91
N ILE A 165 -2.90 -11.08 15.86
CA ILE A 165 -3.24 -11.28 17.29
C ILE A 165 -3.77 -9.98 17.94
N VAL A 166 -3.15 -8.81 17.69
CA VAL A 166 -3.53 -7.55 18.33
C VAL A 166 -3.71 -6.43 17.32
N TYR A 167 -2.71 -6.23 16.48
CA TYR A 167 -2.60 -5.04 15.66
C TYR A 167 -3.64 -4.98 14.55
N PHE A 168 -4.00 -6.13 13.97
CA PHE A 168 -4.94 -6.18 12.86
C PHE A 168 -6.32 -5.66 13.25
N GLN A 169 -6.93 -6.22 14.29
CA GLN A 169 -8.27 -5.83 14.74
C GLN A 169 -8.32 -4.39 15.26
N ARG A 170 -7.24 -3.94 15.91
CA ARG A 170 -7.17 -2.59 16.48
C ARG A 170 -7.21 -1.49 15.41
N SER A 171 -6.56 -1.70 14.27
CA SER A 171 -6.41 -0.67 13.25
C SER A 171 -7.26 -0.93 11.98
N LEU A 172 -7.97 -2.04 11.91
CA LEU A 172 -8.90 -2.34 10.81
C LEU A 172 -9.99 -1.26 10.64
N PRO A 173 -10.61 -0.72 11.71
CA PRO A 173 -11.59 0.37 11.57
C PRO A 173 -11.01 1.64 10.92
N ASP A 174 -9.77 1.99 11.20
CA ASP A 174 -9.09 3.13 10.56
C ASP A 174 -8.95 2.91 9.05
N PHE A 175 -8.56 1.69 8.64
CA PHE A 175 -8.47 1.31 7.24
C PHE A 175 -9.84 1.33 6.52
N GLU A 176 -10.87 0.78 7.13
CA GLU A 176 -12.23 0.76 6.55
C GLU A 176 -12.79 2.18 6.40
N ALA A 177 -12.61 3.05 7.39
CA ALA A 177 -13.02 4.45 7.33
C ALA A 177 -12.25 5.20 6.22
N MET A 178 -10.95 4.95 6.10
CA MET A 178 -10.13 5.50 5.02
C MET A 178 -10.65 5.04 3.64
N ALA A 179 -10.91 3.75 3.46
CA ALA A 179 -11.42 3.23 2.19
C ALA A 179 -12.78 3.82 1.82
N ALA A 180 -13.68 4.01 2.79
CA ALA A 180 -14.98 4.65 2.60
C ALA A 180 -14.88 6.13 2.21
N SER A 181 -13.77 6.79 2.52
CA SER A 181 -13.53 8.21 2.20
C SER A 181 -13.04 8.46 0.77
N VAL A 182 -12.70 7.41 0.02
CA VAL A 182 -12.19 7.55 -1.36
C VAL A 182 -13.21 8.26 -2.24
N ARG A 183 -12.72 9.23 -3.01
CA ARG A 183 -13.44 9.95 -4.07
C ARG A 183 -12.63 9.89 -5.34
N LEU A 184 -13.22 9.39 -6.41
CA LEU A 184 -12.63 9.41 -7.76
C LEU A 184 -12.82 10.78 -8.40
N GLN A 185 -11.85 11.20 -9.24
CA GLN A 185 -11.81 12.50 -9.91
C GLN A 185 -11.72 12.33 -11.43
#